data_2f66eadc88047ded75c2c7661a1906c0
#
_entry.id   2f66eadc88047ded75c2c7661a1906c0
#
_cell.length_a   1.000
_cell.length_b   1.000
_cell.length_c   1.000
_cell.angle_alpha   90.00
_cell.angle_beta   90.00
_cell.angle_gamma   90.00
#
_symmetry.space_group_name_H-M   'P 1'
#
loop_
_entity.id
_entity.type
_entity.pdbx_description
1 polymer ?
#
loop_
_entity_poly.entity_id
_entity_poly.type
_entity_poly.pdbx_seq_one_letter_code
_entity_poly.pdbx_strand_id
1 'polypeptide(L)'
;MPQPNPGNSLNALRSRYGARYRWLLLLAVMVGTMASIMSSTIVNVAIPGMSQHFALGQERAQWVTSGFMVAMTVAMLTTPWLLARYGYRHTYVASMALLLAGGLVGGMATRFDLVLAARVAEGLAAGVVQPIPAIIILRAFEPEEQGRASGIFGMGVVLAPAIGPSIGGLLVDGFGWRSIFFMVVPFCLASFWLAYKYVPVTAPGGIAANRDSAALDWAGLALAGIGTLCLLNGLVELRGGTHWVAGALLGGALAALTAFIVLQRHLLRHRRDSGREPLMNLRVFAHRAFSMGSIVA
;
A
#
# COMPACT_ATOMS: atom_id res chain seq x y z
N MET A 1 -15.66 28.01 4.38
CA MET A 1 -14.79 26.91 3.93
C MET A 1 -14.08 27.37 2.67
N PRO A 2 -12.75 27.34 2.56
CA PRO A 2 -12.08 27.72 1.33
C PRO A 2 -12.46 26.71 0.24
N GLN A 3 -13.05 27.21 -0.83
CA GLN A 3 -13.35 26.44 -2.03
C GLN A 3 -12.03 25.86 -2.55
N PRO A 4 -11.97 24.57 -2.96
CA PRO A 4 -10.75 24.01 -3.55
C PRO A 4 -10.41 24.85 -4.77
N ASN A 5 -9.15 25.28 -4.83
CA ASN A 5 -8.62 26.11 -5.91
C ASN A 5 -9.05 25.53 -7.27
N PRO A 6 -9.90 26.22 -8.07
CA PRO A 6 -10.55 25.63 -9.24
C PRO A 6 -9.55 25.12 -10.28
N GLY A 7 -8.29 25.60 -10.26
CA GLY A 7 -7.24 25.20 -11.17
C GLY A 7 -6.70 23.76 -11.02
N ASN A 8 -7.03 23.08 -9.94
CA ASN A 8 -6.54 21.70 -9.65
C ASN A 8 -7.69 20.67 -9.53
N SER A 9 -8.89 21.02 -9.93
CA SER A 9 -10.00 20.07 -10.08
C SER A 9 -9.75 19.16 -11.28
N LEU A 10 -10.37 17.97 -11.27
CA LEU A 10 -10.26 17.00 -12.37
C LEU A 10 -10.59 17.65 -13.73
N ASN A 11 -11.66 18.46 -13.77
CA ASN A 11 -12.12 19.14 -14.98
C ASN A 11 -11.13 20.20 -15.46
N ALA A 12 -10.54 20.98 -14.57
CA ALA A 12 -9.53 21.99 -14.92
C ALA A 12 -8.23 21.35 -15.43
N LEU A 13 -7.82 20.23 -14.87
CA LEU A 13 -6.65 19.49 -15.35
C LEU A 13 -6.93 18.82 -16.70
N ARG A 14 -8.14 18.28 -16.90
CA ARG A 14 -8.57 17.75 -18.20
C ARG A 14 -8.62 18.84 -19.29
N SER A 15 -9.15 20.02 -19.00
CA SER A 15 -9.17 21.12 -19.96
C SER A 15 -7.77 21.64 -20.29
N ARG A 16 -6.85 21.63 -19.33
CA ARG A 16 -5.47 22.10 -19.52
C ARG A 16 -4.59 21.15 -20.33
N TYR A 17 -4.71 19.85 -20.12
CA TYR A 17 -3.82 18.83 -20.71
C TYR A 17 -4.52 17.94 -21.76
N GLY A 18 -5.83 18.09 -21.97
CA GLY A 18 -6.61 17.35 -22.96
C GLY A 18 -6.58 15.83 -22.72
N ALA A 19 -6.64 15.05 -23.79
CA ALA A 19 -6.63 13.59 -23.75
C ALA A 19 -5.35 12.99 -23.12
N ARG A 20 -4.23 13.73 -23.11
CA ARG A 20 -2.96 13.29 -22.52
C ARG A 20 -2.98 13.28 -20.99
N TYR A 21 -3.92 14.00 -20.37
CA TYR A 21 -3.98 14.14 -18.92
C TYR A 21 -4.04 12.78 -18.19
N ARG A 22 -4.86 11.86 -18.66
CA ARG A 22 -5.02 10.53 -18.03
C ARG A 22 -3.71 9.72 -18.01
N TRP A 23 -2.91 9.81 -19.05
CA TRP A 23 -1.59 9.16 -19.14
C TRP A 23 -0.57 9.80 -18.20
N LEU A 24 -0.57 11.13 -18.09
CA LEU A 24 0.29 11.86 -17.14
C LEU A 24 -0.08 11.55 -15.70
N LEU A 25 -1.37 11.42 -15.41
CA LEU A 25 -1.88 11.00 -14.10
C LEU A 25 -1.45 9.57 -13.78
N LEU A 26 -1.59 8.64 -14.73
CA LEU A 26 -1.14 7.27 -14.58
C LEU A 26 0.37 7.19 -14.34
N LEU A 27 1.17 7.93 -15.11
CA LEU A 27 2.62 8.02 -14.94
C LEU A 27 2.98 8.52 -13.54
N ALA A 28 2.29 9.57 -13.05
CA ALA A 28 2.54 10.13 -11.73
C ALA A 28 2.36 9.11 -10.60
N VAL A 29 1.27 8.33 -10.66
CA VAL A 29 1.02 7.31 -9.62
C VAL A 29 1.87 6.05 -9.85
N MET A 30 2.22 5.72 -11.08
CA MET A 30 3.09 4.59 -11.42
C MET A 30 4.48 4.74 -10.79
N VAL A 31 5.10 5.92 -10.89
CA VAL A 31 6.43 6.19 -10.31
C VAL A 31 6.44 5.94 -8.79
N GLY A 32 5.42 6.42 -8.07
CA GLY A 32 5.34 6.17 -6.62
C GLY A 32 5.01 4.73 -6.26
N THR A 33 4.18 4.06 -7.08
CA THR A 33 3.91 2.62 -6.88
C THR A 33 5.16 1.79 -7.14
N MET A 34 5.94 2.12 -8.17
CA MET A 34 7.25 1.48 -8.42
C MET A 34 8.19 1.68 -7.24
N ALA A 35 8.27 2.90 -6.67
CA ALA A 35 9.07 3.19 -5.48
C ALA A 35 8.68 2.28 -4.30
N SER A 36 7.37 2.12 -4.05
CA SER A 36 6.88 1.28 -2.96
C SER A 36 7.16 -0.22 -3.17
N ILE A 37 7.03 -0.70 -4.40
CA ILE A 37 7.31 -2.10 -4.76
C ILE A 37 8.81 -2.37 -4.70
N MET A 38 9.65 -1.46 -5.19
CA MET A 38 11.10 -1.57 -5.07
C MET A 38 11.52 -1.61 -3.60
N SER A 39 10.98 -0.73 -2.74
CA SER A 39 11.23 -0.76 -1.29
C SER A 39 10.88 -2.12 -0.68
N SER A 40 9.78 -2.77 -1.11
CA SER A 40 9.36 -4.07 -0.58
C SER A 40 10.33 -5.21 -0.93
N THR A 41 10.97 -5.16 -2.08
CA THR A 41 11.78 -6.27 -2.61
C THR A 41 13.27 -6.09 -2.34
N ILE A 42 13.78 -4.86 -2.44
CA ILE A 42 15.21 -4.56 -2.31
C ILE A 42 15.77 -4.88 -0.92
N VAL A 43 14.93 -4.76 0.13
CA VAL A 43 15.34 -5.00 1.51
C VAL A 43 15.86 -6.41 1.75
N ASN A 44 15.38 -7.41 0.98
CA ASN A 44 15.79 -8.79 1.12
C ASN A 44 17.31 -8.99 0.88
N VAL A 45 17.91 -8.16 0.02
CA VAL A 45 19.34 -8.18 -0.24
C VAL A 45 20.15 -7.63 0.95
N ALA A 46 19.56 -6.75 1.73
CA ALA A 46 20.23 -6.12 2.88
C ALA A 46 20.07 -6.90 4.20
N ILE A 47 19.18 -7.90 4.26
CA ILE A 47 18.95 -8.70 5.49
C ILE A 47 20.24 -9.28 6.07
N PRO A 48 21.15 -9.93 5.27
CA PRO A 48 22.40 -10.45 5.82
C PRO A 48 23.29 -9.38 6.44
N GLY A 49 23.42 -8.23 5.77
CA GLY A 49 24.22 -7.10 6.28
C GLY A 49 23.63 -6.48 7.55
N MET A 50 22.31 -6.37 7.64
CA MET A 50 21.61 -5.91 8.85
C MET A 50 21.76 -6.92 10.00
N SER A 51 21.62 -8.21 9.72
CA SER A 51 21.79 -9.28 10.71
C SER A 51 23.19 -9.24 11.34
N GLN A 52 24.23 -9.08 10.54
CA GLN A 52 25.61 -8.95 11.01
C GLN A 52 25.83 -7.64 11.80
N HIS A 53 25.36 -6.51 11.28
CA HIS A 53 25.57 -5.20 11.88
C HIS A 53 24.95 -5.06 13.27
N PHE A 54 23.75 -5.63 13.46
CA PHE A 54 23.02 -5.58 14.74
C PHE A 54 23.20 -6.83 15.61
N ALA A 55 24.06 -7.77 15.18
CA ALA A 55 24.31 -9.05 15.85
C ALA A 55 23.01 -9.83 16.12
N LEU A 56 22.10 -9.89 15.13
CA LEU A 56 20.80 -10.55 15.20
C LEU A 56 20.84 -11.89 14.47
N GLY A 57 20.03 -12.86 14.95
CA GLY A 57 19.73 -14.05 14.16
C GLY A 57 18.92 -13.68 12.89
N GLN A 58 18.99 -14.52 11.86
CA GLN A 58 18.24 -14.29 10.62
C GLN A 58 16.72 -14.17 10.83
N GLU A 59 16.16 -14.89 11.77
CA GLU A 59 14.74 -14.83 12.13
C GLU A 59 14.32 -13.42 12.58
N ARG A 60 15.12 -12.80 13.47
CA ARG A 60 14.84 -11.42 13.92
C ARG A 60 15.02 -10.41 12.78
N ALA A 61 16.01 -10.59 11.92
CA ALA A 61 16.22 -9.71 10.78
C ALA A 61 15.07 -9.77 9.76
N GLN A 62 14.41 -10.93 9.60
CA GLN A 62 13.25 -11.09 8.72
C GLN A 62 12.01 -10.27 9.16
N TRP A 63 11.92 -9.86 10.42
CA TRP A 63 10.84 -8.97 10.86
C TRP A 63 10.78 -7.65 10.10
N VAL A 64 11.90 -7.22 9.53
CA VAL A 64 11.98 -6.04 8.66
C VAL A 64 11.09 -6.20 7.41
N THR A 65 11.04 -7.40 6.84
CA THR A 65 10.15 -7.72 5.71
C THR A 65 8.72 -8.03 6.16
N SER A 66 8.56 -8.85 7.20
CA SER A 66 7.23 -9.22 7.71
C SER A 66 6.47 -8.02 8.25
N GLY A 67 7.11 -7.13 9.01
CA GLY A 67 6.51 -5.90 9.52
C GLY A 67 6.03 -4.97 8.42
N PHE A 68 6.82 -4.82 7.35
CA PHE A 68 6.42 -4.08 6.16
C PHE A 68 5.18 -4.70 5.50
N MET A 69 5.17 -6.02 5.27
CA MET A 69 4.06 -6.72 4.59
C MET A 69 2.76 -6.64 5.37
N VAL A 70 2.81 -6.81 6.70
CA VAL A 70 1.62 -6.68 7.55
C VAL A 70 1.08 -5.25 7.52
N ALA A 71 1.96 -4.27 7.70
CA ALA A 71 1.58 -2.85 7.65
C ALA A 71 0.96 -2.49 6.29
N MET A 72 1.53 -2.98 5.20
CA MET A 72 1.03 -2.79 3.85
C MET A 72 -0.37 -3.40 3.66
N THR A 73 -0.58 -4.64 4.11
CA THR A 73 -1.87 -5.33 3.99
C THR A 73 -2.98 -4.59 4.74
N VAL A 74 -2.69 -4.16 5.97
CA VAL A 74 -3.66 -3.42 6.81
C VAL A 74 -3.96 -2.04 6.19
N ALA A 75 -2.92 -1.33 5.76
CA ALA A 75 -3.07 0.01 5.17
C ALA A 75 -3.85 -0.01 3.85
N MET A 76 -3.71 -1.06 3.03
CA MET A 76 -4.45 -1.21 1.78
C MET A 76 -5.97 -1.12 1.98
N LEU A 77 -6.49 -1.67 3.09
CA LEU A 77 -7.91 -1.63 3.42
C LEU A 77 -8.41 -0.21 3.75
N THR A 78 -7.51 0.69 4.14
CA THR A 78 -7.87 2.08 4.47
C THR A 78 -7.95 2.98 3.25
N THR A 79 -7.39 2.59 2.12
CA THR A 79 -7.24 3.44 0.93
C THR A 79 -8.56 4.02 0.43
N PRO A 80 -9.66 3.25 0.27
CA PRO A 80 -10.94 3.82 -0.19
C PRO A 80 -11.47 4.92 0.74
N TRP A 81 -11.36 4.69 2.06
CA TRP A 81 -11.77 5.65 3.06
C TRP A 81 -10.90 6.93 3.04
N LEU A 82 -9.58 6.79 2.94
CA LEU A 82 -8.65 7.92 2.83
C LEU A 82 -8.93 8.76 1.58
N LEU A 83 -9.17 8.12 0.44
CA LEU A 83 -9.48 8.80 -0.81
C LEU A 83 -10.82 9.54 -0.76
N ALA A 84 -11.84 8.95 -0.12
CA ALA A 84 -13.13 9.59 0.06
C ALA A 84 -13.04 10.83 0.99
N ARG A 85 -12.23 10.73 2.06
CA ARG A 85 -12.11 11.74 3.10
C ARG A 85 -11.17 12.89 2.74
N TYR A 86 -10.02 12.58 2.14
CA TYR A 86 -8.94 13.56 1.88
C TYR A 86 -8.69 13.80 0.39
N GLY A 87 -9.29 13.00 -0.50
CA GLY A 87 -9.06 13.06 -1.94
C GLY A 87 -7.73 12.45 -2.38
N TYR A 88 -7.55 12.34 -3.69
CA TYR A 88 -6.37 11.67 -4.27
C TYR A 88 -5.05 12.34 -3.90
N ARG A 89 -4.92 13.65 -4.11
CA ARG A 89 -3.65 14.35 -3.92
C ARG A 89 -3.15 14.28 -2.50
N HIS A 90 -3.99 14.63 -1.50
CA HIS A 90 -3.55 14.65 -0.11
C HIS A 90 -3.19 13.25 0.38
N THR A 91 -4.02 12.25 0.07
CA THR A 91 -3.74 10.86 0.43
C THR A 91 -2.43 10.38 -0.19
N TYR A 92 -2.25 10.59 -1.50
CA TYR A 92 -1.07 10.14 -2.22
C TYR A 92 0.20 10.85 -1.74
N VAL A 93 0.17 12.19 -1.62
CA VAL A 93 1.31 12.99 -1.16
C VAL A 93 1.70 12.64 0.27
N ALA A 94 0.72 12.49 1.18
CA ALA A 94 0.97 12.07 2.56
C ALA A 94 1.63 10.67 2.63
N SER A 95 1.15 9.73 1.80
CA SER A 95 1.75 8.39 1.72
C SER A 95 3.17 8.44 1.17
N MET A 96 3.44 9.24 0.13
CA MET A 96 4.79 9.42 -0.39
C MET A 96 5.72 10.09 0.63
N ALA A 97 5.20 11.06 1.42
CA ALA A 97 5.96 11.69 2.51
C ALA A 97 6.32 10.66 3.60
N LEU A 98 5.38 9.78 3.93
CA LEU A 98 5.63 8.71 4.91
C LEU A 98 6.64 7.68 4.39
N LEU A 99 6.56 7.32 3.09
CA LEU A 99 7.53 6.43 2.44
C LEU A 99 8.93 7.05 2.44
N LEU A 100 9.03 8.33 2.09
CA LEU A 100 10.29 9.08 2.11
C LEU A 100 10.87 9.18 3.52
N ALA A 101 10.04 9.53 4.51
CA ALA A 101 10.46 9.62 5.91
C ALA A 101 10.94 8.27 6.44
N GLY A 102 10.22 7.18 6.12
CA GLY A 102 10.62 5.82 6.45
C GLY A 102 11.98 5.47 5.83
N GLY A 103 12.19 5.78 4.55
CA GLY A 103 13.48 5.56 3.88
C GLY A 103 14.62 6.35 4.53
N LEU A 104 14.42 7.63 4.83
CA LEU A 104 15.44 8.44 5.50
C LEU A 104 15.75 7.93 6.92
N VAL A 105 14.72 7.65 7.72
CA VAL A 105 14.90 7.13 9.09
C VAL A 105 15.55 5.76 9.07
N GLY A 106 15.13 4.86 8.18
CA GLY A 106 15.71 3.52 8.03
C GLY A 106 17.18 3.55 7.62
N GLY A 107 17.54 4.43 6.66
CA GLY A 107 18.92 4.62 6.22
C GLY A 107 19.84 5.25 7.28
N MET A 108 19.30 6.07 8.18
CA MET A 108 20.04 6.72 9.28
C MET A 108 19.96 5.94 10.60
N ALA A 109 19.25 4.82 10.65
CA ALA A 109 18.99 4.10 11.88
C ALA A 109 20.27 3.51 12.49
N THR A 110 20.43 3.73 13.79
CA THR A 110 21.53 3.19 14.61
C THR A 110 21.10 1.99 15.45
N ARG A 111 19.79 1.75 15.56
CA ARG A 111 19.18 0.64 16.32
C ARG A 111 18.21 -0.12 15.41
N PHE A 112 18.15 -1.43 15.63
CA PHE A 112 17.24 -2.29 14.85
C PHE A 112 15.74 -1.92 15.00
N ASP A 113 15.33 -1.51 16.20
CA ASP A 113 13.95 -1.08 16.44
C ASP A 113 13.53 0.10 15.54
N LEU A 114 14.48 1.04 15.28
CA LEU A 114 14.24 2.15 14.36
C LEU A 114 14.12 1.68 12.90
N VAL A 115 14.94 0.70 12.51
CA VAL A 115 14.81 0.09 11.17
C VAL A 115 13.44 -0.56 11.04
N LEU A 116 13.00 -1.33 12.04
CA LEU A 116 11.70 -1.99 12.03
C LEU A 116 10.55 -0.97 11.98
N ALA A 117 10.61 0.09 12.81
CA ALA A 117 9.60 1.15 12.80
C ALA A 117 9.55 1.89 11.44
N ALA A 118 10.72 2.16 10.84
CA ALA A 118 10.82 2.75 9.51
C ALA A 118 10.17 1.84 8.44
N ARG A 119 10.41 0.53 8.49
CA ARG A 119 9.80 -0.46 7.58
C ARG A 119 8.27 -0.55 7.74
N VAL A 120 7.78 -0.51 8.98
CA VAL A 120 6.33 -0.45 9.23
C VAL A 120 5.73 0.83 8.62
N ALA A 121 6.38 1.99 8.80
CA ALA A 121 5.93 3.24 8.20
C ALA A 121 5.93 3.20 6.66
N GLU A 122 7.00 2.65 6.05
CA GLU A 122 7.06 2.43 4.60
C GLU A 122 5.97 1.45 4.12
N GLY A 123 5.70 0.39 4.87
CA GLY A 123 4.62 -0.56 4.59
C GLY A 123 3.24 0.10 4.60
N LEU A 124 2.96 0.93 5.62
CA LEU A 124 1.72 1.71 5.68
C LEU A 124 1.57 2.63 4.46
N ALA A 125 2.63 3.32 4.07
CA ALA A 125 2.64 4.17 2.88
C ALA A 125 2.39 3.37 1.60
N ALA A 126 3.11 2.27 1.41
CA ALA A 126 3.01 1.39 0.26
C ALA A 126 1.60 0.79 0.11
N GLY A 127 0.99 0.35 1.22
CA GLY A 127 -0.36 -0.21 1.23
C GLY A 127 -1.43 0.78 0.75
N VAL A 128 -1.31 2.04 1.15
CA VAL A 128 -2.24 3.08 0.68
C VAL A 128 -2.04 3.39 -0.81
N VAL A 129 -0.80 3.40 -1.30
CA VAL A 129 -0.48 3.79 -2.68
C VAL A 129 -0.85 2.70 -3.69
N GLN A 130 -0.69 1.43 -3.36
CA GLN A 130 -0.85 0.31 -4.30
C GLN A 130 -2.23 0.23 -5.00
N PRO A 131 -3.39 0.44 -4.34
CA PRO A 131 -4.68 0.39 -5.02
C PRO A 131 -4.99 1.61 -5.89
N ILE A 132 -4.30 2.74 -5.68
CA ILE A 132 -4.61 4.01 -6.33
C ILE A 132 -4.55 3.94 -7.87
N PRO A 133 -3.52 3.33 -8.51
CA PRO A 133 -3.48 3.22 -9.96
C PRO A 133 -4.66 2.44 -10.56
N ALA A 134 -5.06 1.33 -9.93
CA ALA A 134 -6.21 0.57 -10.39
C ALA A 134 -7.51 1.40 -10.33
N ILE A 135 -7.70 2.16 -9.25
CA ILE A 135 -8.85 3.07 -9.12
C ILE A 135 -8.80 4.17 -10.19
N ILE A 136 -7.62 4.70 -10.49
CA ILE A 136 -7.44 5.73 -11.54
C ILE A 136 -7.73 5.14 -12.92
N ILE A 137 -7.23 3.95 -13.24
CA ILE A 137 -7.47 3.29 -14.53
C ILE A 137 -8.98 3.11 -14.73
N LEU A 138 -9.68 2.57 -13.74
CA LEU A 138 -11.14 2.35 -13.82
C LEU A 138 -11.95 3.66 -13.91
N ARG A 139 -11.45 4.78 -13.40
CA ARG A 139 -12.21 6.03 -13.30
C ARG A 139 -11.83 7.10 -14.33
N ALA A 140 -10.61 7.08 -14.83
CA ALA A 140 -10.06 8.10 -15.72
C ALA A 140 -9.97 7.64 -17.18
N PHE A 141 -9.95 6.33 -17.44
CA PHE A 141 -9.85 5.75 -18.77
C PHE A 141 -11.18 5.18 -19.25
N GLU A 142 -11.44 5.29 -20.55
CA GLU A 142 -12.56 4.64 -21.22
C GLU A 142 -12.40 3.11 -21.18
N PRO A 143 -13.49 2.32 -21.16
CA PRO A 143 -13.40 0.85 -21.07
C PRO A 143 -12.46 0.23 -22.11
N GLU A 144 -12.42 0.77 -23.33
CA GLU A 144 -11.60 0.29 -24.46
C GLU A 144 -10.10 0.52 -24.22
N GLU A 145 -9.74 1.50 -23.39
CA GLU A 145 -8.35 1.89 -23.13
C GLU A 145 -7.84 1.32 -21.80
N GLN A 146 -8.72 0.83 -20.92
CA GLN A 146 -8.35 0.30 -19.62
C GLN A 146 -7.37 -0.88 -19.72
N GLY A 147 -7.55 -1.75 -20.73
CA GLY A 147 -6.63 -2.85 -21.01
C GLY A 147 -5.22 -2.36 -21.31
N ARG A 148 -5.08 -1.34 -22.17
CA ARG A 148 -3.79 -0.73 -22.52
C ARG A 148 -3.15 -0.03 -21.30
N ALA A 149 -3.94 0.72 -20.57
CA ALA A 149 -3.46 1.42 -19.37
C ALA A 149 -2.99 0.43 -18.29
N SER A 150 -3.75 -0.65 -18.07
CA SER A 150 -3.38 -1.73 -17.14
C SER A 150 -2.11 -2.46 -17.60
N GLY A 151 -1.94 -2.70 -18.90
CA GLY A 151 -0.75 -3.32 -19.46
C GLY A 151 0.50 -2.46 -19.25
N ILE A 152 0.43 -1.15 -19.50
CA ILE A 152 1.56 -0.22 -19.27
C ILE A 152 1.89 -0.14 -17.78
N PHE A 153 0.87 -0.04 -16.92
CA PHE A 153 1.07 -0.05 -15.47
C PHE A 153 1.68 -1.37 -15.01
N GLY A 154 1.16 -2.51 -15.49
CA GLY A 154 1.65 -3.85 -15.15
C GLY A 154 3.11 -4.06 -15.53
N MET A 155 3.56 -3.55 -16.68
CA MET A 155 4.99 -3.58 -17.06
C MET A 155 5.86 -2.85 -16.02
N GLY A 156 5.45 -1.68 -15.56
CA GLY A 156 6.18 -0.95 -14.51
C GLY A 156 6.22 -1.71 -13.18
N VAL A 157 5.09 -2.30 -12.79
CA VAL A 157 4.96 -3.09 -11.55
C VAL A 157 5.83 -4.36 -11.59
N VAL A 158 5.91 -5.04 -12.73
CA VAL A 158 6.76 -6.24 -12.89
C VAL A 158 8.23 -5.88 -12.97
N LEU A 159 8.57 -4.77 -13.62
CA LEU A 159 9.94 -4.33 -13.78
C LEU A 159 10.58 -3.88 -12.45
N ALA A 160 9.81 -3.27 -11.57
CA ALA A 160 10.30 -2.78 -10.29
C ALA A 160 10.94 -3.88 -9.40
N PRO A 161 10.29 -5.03 -9.14
CA PRO A 161 10.90 -6.13 -8.37
C PRO A 161 12.00 -6.87 -9.14
N ALA A 162 12.00 -6.83 -10.47
CA ALA A 162 13.05 -7.45 -11.27
C ALA A 162 14.38 -6.66 -11.19
N ILE A 163 14.28 -5.33 -11.22
CA ILE A 163 15.44 -4.43 -11.16
C ILE A 163 15.90 -4.20 -9.71
N GLY A 164 14.96 -4.16 -8.76
CA GLY A 164 15.22 -3.81 -7.36
C GLY A 164 16.37 -4.60 -6.73
N PRO A 165 16.33 -5.94 -6.70
CA PRO A 165 17.41 -6.74 -6.11
C PRO A 165 18.77 -6.57 -6.80
N SER A 166 18.79 -6.42 -8.14
CA SER A 166 20.04 -6.26 -8.90
C SER A 166 20.73 -4.93 -8.56
N ILE A 167 19.98 -3.82 -8.58
CA ILE A 167 20.52 -2.52 -8.16
C ILE A 167 20.82 -2.53 -6.66
N GLY A 168 19.96 -3.18 -5.86
CA GLY A 168 20.15 -3.33 -4.42
C GLY A 168 21.44 -4.04 -4.06
N GLY A 169 21.78 -5.12 -4.77
CA GLY A 169 23.04 -5.83 -4.59
C GLY A 169 24.25 -4.93 -4.82
N LEU A 170 24.29 -4.24 -5.95
CA LEU A 170 25.36 -3.29 -6.27
C LEU A 170 25.49 -2.15 -5.22
N LEU A 171 24.35 -1.66 -4.73
CA LEU A 171 24.35 -0.63 -3.70
C LEU A 171 24.84 -1.15 -2.34
N VAL A 172 24.42 -2.36 -1.96
CA VAL A 172 24.86 -3.00 -0.70
C VAL A 172 26.33 -3.30 -0.73
N ASP A 173 26.86 -3.84 -1.86
CA ASP A 173 28.27 -4.17 -2.03
C ASP A 173 29.17 -2.90 -2.00
N GLY A 174 28.70 -1.80 -2.63
CA GLY A 174 29.48 -0.57 -2.72
C GLY A 174 29.35 0.36 -1.49
N PHE A 175 28.14 0.46 -0.91
CA PHE A 175 27.80 1.48 0.10
C PHE A 175 27.18 0.89 1.39
N GLY A 176 27.07 -0.44 1.46
CA GLY A 176 26.51 -1.13 2.61
C GLY A 176 24.96 -1.14 2.62
N TRP A 177 24.38 -1.90 3.56
CA TRP A 177 22.95 -2.16 3.65
C TRP A 177 22.06 -0.91 3.78
N ARG A 178 22.59 0.20 4.30
CA ARG A 178 21.85 1.45 4.47
C ARG A 178 21.47 2.10 3.15
N SER A 179 22.22 1.86 2.10
CA SER A 179 22.04 2.48 0.78
C SER A 179 20.69 2.13 0.14
N ILE A 180 20.12 0.95 0.46
CA ILE A 180 18.82 0.53 -0.08
C ILE A 180 17.68 1.46 0.33
N PHE A 181 17.74 2.02 1.54
CA PHE A 181 16.75 2.96 2.03
C PHE A 181 16.81 4.29 1.30
N PHE A 182 18.01 4.75 0.97
CA PHE A 182 18.19 6.00 0.21
C PHE A 182 17.84 5.86 -1.26
N MET A 183 17.83 4.66 -1.82
CA MET A 183 17.43 4.41 -3.21
C MET A 183 15.99 4.82 -3.49
N VAL A 184 15.10 4.74 -2.51
CA VAL A 184 13.69 5.11 -2.66
C VAL A 184 13.50 6.64 -2.74
N VAL A 185 14.44 7.42 -2.18
CA VAL A 185 14.36 8.88 -2.09
C VAL A 185 14.16 9.58 -3.45
N PRO A 186 14.97 9.32 -4.49
CA PRO A 186 14.79 10.00 -5.78
C PRO A 186 13.44 9.69 -6.42
N PHE A 187 12.94 8.47 -6.27
CA PHE A 187 11.62 8.09 -6.77
C PHE A 187 10.49 8.80 -6.00
N CYS A 188 10.61 8.92 -4.67
CA CYS A 188 9.67 9.69 -3.87
C CYS A 188 9.65 11.17 -4.28
N LEU A 189 10.80 11.80 -4.47
CA LEU A 189 10.89 13.20 -4.89
C LEU A 189 10.30 13.41 -6.29
N ALA A 190 10.61 12.53 -7.25
CA ALA A 190 9.99 12.55 -8.57
C ALA A 190 8.47 12.38 -8.49
N SER A 191 8.01 11.44 -7.67
CA SER A 191 6.59 11.19 -7.43
C SER A 191 5.89 12.39 -6.78
N PHE A 192 6.52 13.09 -5.83
CA PHE A 192 6.00 14.33 -5.25
C PHE A 192 5.78 15.40 -6.32
N TRP A 193 6.80 15.64 -7.14
CA TRP A 193 6.73 16.65 -8.19
C TRP A 193 5.60 16.33 -9.19
N LEU A 194 5.52 15.07 -9.63
CA LEU A 194 4.47 14.60 -10.53
C LEU A 194 3.08 14.68 -9.89
N ALA A 195 2.97 14.30 -8.61
CA ALA A 195 1.70 14.33 -7.90
C ALA A 195 1.17 15.75 -7.71
N TYR A 196 2.06 16.67 -7.36
CA TYR A 196 1.69 18.08 -7.24
C TYR A 196 1.13 18.66 -8.55
N LYS A 197 1.66 18.21 -9.69
CA LYS A 197 1.30 18.71 -11.00
C LYS A 197 0.09 18.02 -11.61
N TYR A 198 -0.06 16.70 -11.45
CA TYR A 198 -1.02 15.91 -12.21
C TYR A 198 -2.09 15.22 -11.37
N VAL A 199 -1.88 14.97 -10.06
CA VAL A 199 -2.89 14.29 -9.23
C VAL A 199 -3.96 15.30 -8.79
N PRO A 200 -5.26 15.03 -9.04
CA PRO A 200 -6.35 15.95 -8.68
C PRO A 200 -6.57 15.99 -7.17
N VAL A 201 -7.11 17.11 -6.69
CA VAL A 201 -7.46 17.30 -5.26
C VAL A 201 -8.78 16.60 -4.90
N THR A 202 -9.56 16.23 -5.92
CA THR A 202 -10.88 15.61 -5.74
C THR A 202 -10.81 14.16 -5.26
N ALA A 203 -11.92 13.68 -4.68
CA ALA A 203 -12.14 12.26 -4.39
C ALA A 203 -12.44 11.45 -5.66
N PRO A 204 -12.46 10.10 -5.60
CA PRO A 204 -12.85 9.24 -6.71
C PRO A 204 -14.21 9.63 -7.27
N GLY A 205 -14.27 9.81 -8.61
CA GLY A 205 -15.48 10.28 -9.31
C GLY A 205 -15.57 11.78 -9.52
N GLY A 206 -14.53 12.55 -9.17
CA GLY A 206 -14.48 14.01 -9.37
C GLY A 206 -15.28 14.80 -8.32
N ILE A 207 -15.79 14.15 -7.29
CA ILE A 207 -16.54 14.75 -6.19
C ILE A 207 -15.56 15.43 -5.23
N ALA A 208 -16.01 16.49 -4.51
CA ALA A 208 -15.22 17.07 -3.44
C ALA A 208 -14.98 16.03 -2.31
N ALA A 209 -13.76 16.01 -1.78
CA ALA A 209 -13.45 15.15 -0.64
C ALA A 209 -14.34 15.55 0.56
N ASN A 210 -15.00 14.57 1.18
CA ASN A 210 -15.90 14.81 2.30
C ASN A 210 -15.21 14.44 3.62
N ARG A 211 -14.79 15.44 4.39
CA ARG A 211 -14.17 15.25 5.70
C ARG A 211 -15.12 14.71 6.77
N ASP A 212 -16.43 14.86 6.55
CA ASP A 212 -17.49 14.35 7.43
C ASP A 212 -17.93 12.92 7.04
N SER A 213 -17.14 12.23 6.19
CA SER A 213 -17.37 10.82 5.85
C SER A 213 -17.39 9.96 7.11
N ALA A 214 -18.11 8.85 7.06
CA ALA A 214 -18.24 7.90 8.15
C ALA A 214 -16.88 7.53 8.78
N ALA A 215 -16.88 7.25 10.08
CA ALA A 215 -15.67 6.91 10.82
C ALA A 215 -15.02 5.62 10.28
N LEU A 216 -13.69 5.56 10.35
CA LEU A 216 -12.93 4.37 9.98
C LEU A 216 -13.25 3.20 10.92
N ASP A 217 -13.38 2.01 10.36
CA ASP A 217 -13.59 0.78 11.14
C ASP A 217 -12.26 0.28 11.73
N TRP A 218 -11.88 0.85 12.88
CA TRP A 218 -10.67 0.44 13.60
C TRP A 218 -10.70 -1.01 14.07
N ALA A 219 -11.90 -1.53 14.42
CA ALA A 219 -12.05 -2.91 14.85
C ALA A 219 -11.80 -3.88 13.68
N GLY A 220 -12.34 -3.57 12.51
CA GLY A 220 -12.05 -4.34 11.30
C GLY A 220 -10.56 -4.31 10.94
N LEU A 221 -9.89 -3.14 11.05
CA LEU A 221 -8.45 -3.04 10.79
C LEU A 221 -7.63 -3.88 11.79
N ALA A 222 -7.96 -3.83 13.07
CA ALA A 222 -7.30 -4.63 14.10
C ALA A 222 -7.46 -6.13 13.83
N LEU A 223 -8.68 -6.58 13.50
CA LEU A 223 -8.94 -7.99 13.17
C LEU A 223 -8.20 -8.44 11.90
N ALA A 224 -8.15 -7.59 10.87
CA ALA A 224 -7.38 -7.87 9.66
C ALA A 224 -5.87 -7.97 9.96
N GLY A 225 -5.34 -7.04 10.77
CA GLY A 225 -3.93 -7.04 11.18
C GLY A 225 -3.56 -8.26 12.00
N ILE A 226 -4.33 -8.57 13.03
CA ILE A 226 -4.13 -9.76 13.89
C ILE A 226 -4.24 -11.03 13.05
N GLY A 227 -5.28 -11.14 12.21
CA GLY A 227 -5.47 -12.30 11.33
C GLY A 227 -4.29 -12.52 10.39
N THR A 228 -3.77 -11.45 9.77
CA THR A 228 -2.59 -11.51 8.89
C THR A 228 -1.33 -11.90 9.65
N LEU A 229 -1.08 -11.30 10.82
CA LEU A 229 0.07 -11.64 11.67
C LEU A 229 0.03 -13.10 12.09
N CYS A 230 -1.11 -13.57 12.61
CA CYS A 230 -1.28 -14.96 13.03
C CYS A 230 -1.13 -15.93 11.86
N LEU A 231 -1.63 -15.58 10.66
CA LEU A 231 -1.50 -16.41 9.48
C LEU A 231 -0.04 -16.54 9.05
N LEU A 232 0.67 -15.42 8.90
CA LEU A 232 2.07 -15.41 8.47
C LEU A 232 2.97 -16.17 9.45
N ASN A 233 2.85 -15.87 10.74
CA ASN A 233 3.67 -16.55 11.74
C ASN A 233 3.28 -18.04 11.86
N GLY A 234 2.00 -18.38 11.77
CA GLY A 234 1.55 -19.77 11.79
C GLY A 234 2.11 -20.60 10.62
N LEU A 235 2.20 -20.00 9.41
CA LEU A 235 2.81 -20.66 8.25
C LEU A 235 4.33 -20.82 8.41
N VAL A 236 5.01 -19.88 9.06
CA VAL A 236 6.45 -19.97 9.35
C VAL A 236 6.71 -21.09 10.36
N GLU A 237 5.93 -21.14 11.45
CA GLU A 237 6.05 -22.17 12.50
C GLU A 237 5.75 -23.59 12.02
N LEU A 238 4.93 -23.74 10.97
CA LEU A 238 4.74 -25.06 10.33
C LEU A 238 6.05 -25.66 9.80
N ARG A 239 6.99 -24.81 9.37
CA ARG A 239 8.33 -25.23 8.91
C ARG A 239 9.33 -25.38 10.06
N GLY A 240 9.12 -24.62 11.15
CA GLY A 240 10.01 -24.61 12.33
C GLY A 240 9.85 -25.79 13.28
N GLY A 241 8.87 -26.68 13.07
CA GLY A 241 8.67 -27.90 13.86
C GLY A 241 7.83 -27.75 15.12
N THR A 242 7.39 -26.55 15.48
CA THR A 242 6.53 -26.30 16.67
C THR A 242 5.06 -26.41 16.29
N HIS A 243 4.60 -27.60 15.92
CA HIS A 243 3.27 -27.82 15.34
C HIS A 243 2.10 -27.32 16.20
N TRP A 244 2.20 -27.36 17.53
CA TRP A 244 1.14 -26.86 18.41
C TRP A 244 1.02 -25.32 18.37
N VAL A 245 2.17 -24.59 18.28
CA VAL A 245 2.20 -23.13 18.12
C VAL A 245 1.64 -22.75 16.77
N ALA A 246 2.06 -23.45 15.70
CA ALA A 246 1.53 -23.28 14.37
C ALA A 246 0.00 -23.47 14.34
N GLY A 247 -0.51 -24.54 14.98
CA GLY A 247 -1.94 -24.81 15.10
C GLY A 247 -2.70 -23.69 15.84
N ALA A 248 -2.16 -23.20 16.95
CA ALA A 248 -2.75 -22.10 17.72
C ALA A 248 -2.79 -20.79 16.92
N LEU A 249 -1.70 -20.45 16.22
CA LEU A 249 -1.62 -19.26 15.39
C LEU A 249 -2.57 -19.34 14.17
N LEU A 250 -2.63 -20.47 13.49
CA LEU A 250 -3.54 -20.66 12.36
C LEU A 250 -5.01 -20.67 12.82
N GLY A 251 -5.30 -21.26 13.98
CA GLY A 251 -6.62 -21.18 14.60
C GLY A 251 -7.01 -19.75 14.95
N GLY A 252 -6.07 -18.98 15.53
CA GLY A 252 -6.24 -17.55 15.79
C GLY A 252 -6.46 -16.72 14.52
N ALA A 253 -5.73 -17.02 13.45
CA ALA A 253 -5.92 -16.39 12.13
C ALA A 253 -7.32 -16.65 11.60
N LEU A 254 -7.78 -17.91 11.63
CA LEU A 254 -9.12 -18.29 11.17
C LEU A 254 -10.20 -17.58 11.99
N ALA A 255 -10.05 -17.53 13.32
CA ALA A 255 -10.98 -16.86 14.21
C ALA A 255 -11.04 -15.34 13.93
N ALA A 256 -9.88 -14.67 13.78
CA ALA A 256 -9.80 -13.26 13.50
C ALA A 256 -10.40 -12.90 12.11
N LEU A 257 -10.10 -13.68 11.09
CA LEU A 257 -10.67 -13.50 9.74
C LEU A 257 -12.18 -13.76 9.72
N THR A 258 -12.65 -14.76 10.44
CA THR A 258 -14.10 -15.03 10.58
C THR A 258 -14.79 -13.87 11.29
N ALA A 259 -14.23 -13.40 12.41
CA ALA A 259 -14.73 -12.24 13.14
C ALA A 259 -14.75 -10.98 12.27
N PHE A 260 -13.71 -10.76 11.46
CA PHE A 260 -13.63 -9.68 10.47
C PHE A 260 -14.79 -9.76 9.46
N ILE A 261 -15.01 -10.93 8.86
CA ILE A 261 -16.11 -11.14 7.89
C ILE A 261 -17.47 -10.89 8.53
N VAL A 262 -17.68 -11.40 9.74
CA VAL A 262 -18.93 -11.18 10.49
C VAL A 262 -19.15 -9.69 10.79
N LEU A 263 -18.10 -9.00 11.25
CA LEU A 263 -18.14 -7.56 11.52
C LEU A 263 -18.46 -6.76 10.25
N GLN A 264 -17.80 -7.06 9.12
CA GLN A 264 -18.05 -6.38 7.85
C GLN A 264 -19.48 -6.62 7.35
N ARG A 265 -20.00 -7.86 7.50
CA ARG A 265 -21.42 -8.17 7.16
C ARG A 265 -22.40 -7.40 8.05
N HIS A 266 -22.10 -7.28 9.34
CA HIS A 266 -22.93 -6.52 10.27
C HIS A 266 -22.94 -5.02 9.91
N LEU A 267 -21.79 -4.43 9.65
CA LEU A 267 -21.66 -3.02 9.23
C LEU A 267 -22.36 -2.75 7.89
N LEU A 268 -22.30 -3.69 6.93
CA LEU A 268 -23.02 -3.59 5.66
C LEU A 268 -24.55 -3.62 5.83
N ARG A 269 -25.06 -4.38 6.80
CA ARG A 269 -26.51 -4.45 7.10
C ARG A 269 -27.00 -3.21 7.84
N HIS A 270 -26.20 -2.65 8.76
CA HIS A 270 -26.55 -1.54 9.62
C HIS A 270 -25.81 -0.23 9.25
N ARG A 271 -25.53 -0.04 7.96
CA ARG A 271 -24.72 1.09 7.46
C ARG A 271 -25.26 2.47 7.88
N ARG A 272 -26.59 2.63 7.98
CA ARG A 272 -27.25 3.90 8.36
C ARG A 272 -27.09 4.22 9.86
N ASP A 273 -27.06 3.19 10.70
CA ASP A 273 -27.12 3.35 12.16
C ASP A 273 -25.74 3.34 12.81
N SER A 274 -24.75 2.69 12.17
CA SER A 274 -23.42 2.48 12.76
C SER A 274 -22.49 3.68 12.66
N GLY A 275 -22.77 4.65 11.79
CA GLY A 275 -21.89 5.80 11.53
C GLY A 275 -20.47 5.43 11.06
N ARG A 276 -20.21 4.13 10.76
CA ARG A 276 -18.93 3.60 10.29
C ARG A 276 -19.05 3.08 8.88
N GLU A 277 -17.99 3.27 8.09
CA GLU A 277 -17.95 2.74 6.74
C GLU A 277 -17.25 1.36 6.75
N PRO A 278 -17.87 0.31 6.16
CA PRO A 278 -17.25 -0.99 6.07
C PRO A 278 -15.99 -0.89 5.19
N LEU A 279 -14.90 -1.56 5.62
CA LEU A 279 -13.63 -1.55 4.89
C LEU A 279 -13.73 -2.28 3.55
N MET A 280 -14.60 -3.29 3.48
CA MET A 280 -14.77 -4.12 2.28
C MET A 280 -16.25 -4.37 1.99
N ASN A 281 -16.65 -4.16 0.74
CA ASN A 281 -18.00 -4.48 0.30
C ASN A 281 -18.11 -5.96 -0.09
N LEU A 282 -18.47 -6.80 0.88
CA LEU A 282 -18.61 -8.24 0.68
C LEU A 282 -19.71 -8.65 -0.33
N ARG A 283 -20.61 -7.72 -0.70
CA ARG A 283 -21.66 -8.00 -1.72
C ARG A 283 -21.06 -8.25 -3.09
N VAL A 284 -19.86 -7.77 -3.36
CA VAL A 284 -19.17 -8.00 -4.64
C VAL A 284 -18.89 -9.48 -4.86
N PHE A 285 -18.62 -10.25 -3.80
CA PHE A 285 -18.42 -11.70 -3.86
C PHE A 285 -19.71 -12.49 -4.18
N ALA A 286 -20.88 -11.87 -4.09
CA ALA A 286 -22.14 -12.51 -4.52
C ALA A 286 -22.27 -12.60 -6.05
N HIS A 287 -21.49 -11.81 -6.80
CA HIS A 287 -21.47 -11.87 -8.26
C HIS A 287 -20.50 -12.96 -8.73
N ARG A 288 -21.05 -13.95 -9.46
CA ARG A 288 -20.30 -15.12 -9.95
C ARG A 288 -19.02 -14.75 -10.73
N ALA A 289 -19.10 -13.74 -11.61
CA ALA A 289 -17.96 -13.29 -12.39
C ALA A 289 -16.78 -12.80 -11.51
N PHE A 290 -17.08 -12.09 -10.40
CA PHE A 290 -16.07 -11.61 -9.47
C PHE A 290 -15.48 -12.77 -8.64
N SER A 291 -16.33 -13.66 -8.12
CA SER A 291 -15.88 -14.82 -7.31
C SER A 291 -14.99 -15.74 -8.13
N MET A 292 -15.38 -16.05 -9.38
CA MET A 292 -14.56 -16.86 -10.27
C MET A 292 -13.23 -16.17 -10.64
N GLY A 293 -13.27 -14.88 -10.96
CA GLY A 293 -12.05 -14.11 -11.22
C GLY A 293 -11.09 -14.08 -10.04
N SER A 294 -11.62 -14.00 -8.79
CA SER A 294 -10.79 -13.99 -7.57
C SER A 294 -10.16 -15.36 -7.22
N ILE A 295 -10.70 -16.46 -7.77
CA ILE A 295 -10.14 -17.82 -7.57
C ILE A 295 -9.04 -18.10 -8.58
N VAL A 296 -9.10 -17.49 -9.77
CA VAL A 296 -8.15 -17.71 -10.87
C VAL A 296 -6.96 -16.76 -10.82
N ALA A 297 -7.08 -15.62 -10.13
CA ALA A 297 -6.03 -14.63 -9.97
C ALA A 297 -5.08 -14.97 -8.80
#